data_48b7cd3263e8de3c319392f03eba8c32
#
_entry.id   48b7cd3263e8de3c319392f03eba8c32
#
_cell.length_a   1.000
_cell.length_b   1.000
_cell.length_c   1.000
_cell.angle_alpha   90.00
_cell.angle_beta   90.00
_cell.angle_gamma   90.00
#
_symmetry.space_group_name_H-M   'P 1'
#
loop_
_entity.id
_entity.type
_entity.pdbx_description
1 polymer ?
#
loop_
_entity_poly.entity_id
_entity_poly.type
_entity_poly.pdbx_seq_one_letter_code
_entity_poly.pdbx_strand_id
1 'polypeptide(L)'
;MQRRHDLDWVRVCAFGLLVMYHVGMYYVTWDWHVKSPAASDALEPFMLLSSPWRLALLFLVSGAATAFLLERQPRSAEVARRRPGFLARRSWRLLVPLVFGMLVIVPPQSYYEVVEQLPGGYHDGYLAFYG
;
A
#
# COMPACT_ATOMS: atom_id res chain seq x y z
N MET A 1 -1.18 22.08 22.41
CA MET A 1 -1.78 20.89 21.75
C MET A 1 -0.73 19.78 21.80
N GLN A 2 -0.95 18.75 22.57
CA GLN A 2 -0.01 17.61 22.59
C GLN A 2 -0.18 16.80 21.30
N ARG A 3 0.91 16.70 20.56
CA ARG A 3 1.00 15.84 19.37
C ARG A 3 1.06 14.38 19.84
N ARG A 4 0.19 13.52 19.30
CA ARG A 4 0.16 12.10 19.65
C ARG A 4 1.27 11.36 18.92
N HIS A 5 2.49 11.47 19.43
CA HIS A 5 3.67 10.82 18.86
C HIS A 5 3.55 9.28 18.87
N ASP A 6 2.81 8.73 19.81
CA ASP A 6 2.47 7.30 19.90
C ASP A 6 1.83 6.77 18.61
N LEU A 7 0.83 7.46 18.07
CA LEU A 7 0.17 7.08 16.82
C LEU A 7 1.06 7.25 15.59
N ASP A 8 1.90 8.28 15.60
CA ASP A 8 2.85 8.50 14.50
C ASP A 8 3.89 7.37 14.44
N TRP A 9 4.39 6.91 15.60
CA TRP A 9 5.29 5.76 15.68
C TRP A 9 4.64 4.46 15.21
N VAL A 10 3.42 4.17 15.64
CA VAL A 10 2.68 2.97 15.17
C VAL A 10 2.52 2.98 13.67
N ARG A 11 2.27 4.15 13.05
CA ARG A 11 2.21 4.28 11.59
C ARG A 11 3.54 3.95 10.92
N VAL A 12 4.63 4.53 11.42
CA VAL A 12 5.98 4.30 10.87
C VAL A 12 6.33 2.81 10.96
N CYS A 13 6.06 2.18 12.10
CA CYS A 13 6.28 0.74 12.28
C CYS A 13 5.41 -0.10 11.33
N ALA A 14 4.13 0.26 11.15
CA ALA A 14 3.22 -0.44 10.25
C ALA A 14 3.67 -0.34 8.78
N PHE A 15 4.11 0.83 8.34
CA PHE A 15 4.69 1.00 7.00
C PHE A 15 6.03 0.27 6.86
N GLY A 16 6.89 0.31 7.86
CA GLY A 16 8.13 -0.46 7.90
C GLY A 16 7.87 -1.96 7.72
N LEU A 17 6.90 -2.50 8.46
CA LEU A 17 6.49 -3.90 8.34
C LEU A 17 5.96 -4.23 6.93
N LEU A 18 5.19 -3.33 6.34
CA LEU A 18 4.69 -3.48 4.97
C LEU A 18 5.83 -3.53 3.95
N VAL A 19 6.79 -2.62 4.05
CA VAL A 19 7.97 -2.57 3.15
C VAL A 19 8.79 -3.85 3.33
N MET A 20 9.08 -4.25 4.56
CA MET A 20 9.85 -5.48 4.86
C MET A 20 9.15 -6.72 4.31
N TYR A 21 7.82 -6.77 4.38
CA TYR A 21 7.06 -7.86 3.77
C TYR A 21 7.22 -7.90 2.24
N HIS A 22 7.12 -6.76 1.55
CA HIS A 22 7.29 -6.72 0.09
C HIS A 22 8.72 -7.10 -0.33
N VAL A 23 9.72 -6.67 0.43
CA VAL A 23 11.11 -7.11 0.22
C VAL A 23 11.23 -8.62 0.45
N GLY A 24 10.60 -9.15 1.51
CA GLY A 24 10.57 -10.59 1.79
C GLY A 24 9.93 -11.40 0.66
N MET A 25 8.88 -10.89 0.01
CA MET A 25 8.23 -11.54 -1.13
C MET A 25 9.17 -11.77 -2.32
N TYR A 26 10.20 -10.96 -2.47
CA TYR A 26 11.24 -11.15 -3.49
C TYR A 26 12.14 -12.37 -3.20
N TYR A 27 12.33 -12.74 -1.91
CA TYR A 27 13.23 -13.77 -1.46
C TYR A 27 12.58 -15.10 -1.06
N VAL A 28 11.24 -15.12 -0.80
CA VAL A 28 10.54 -16.37 -0.48
C VAL A 28 10.16 -17.14 -1.74
N THR A 29 9.81 -18.41 -1.61
CA THR A 29 9.47 -19.28 -2.75
C THR A 29 8.05 -19.08 -3.31
N TRP A 30 7.20 -18.31 -2.63
CA TRP A 30 5.82 -18.04 -3.04
C TRP A 30 5.75 -17.26 -4.36
N ASP A 31 4.66 -17.42 -5.12
CA ASP A 31 4.48 -16.71 -6.38
C ASP A 31 4.46 -15.19 -6.18
N TRP A 32 5.30 -14.53 -6.95
CA TRP A 32 5.42 -13.08 -6.98
C TRP A 32 5.95 -12.61 -8.34
N HIS A 33 5.64 -11.39 -8.74
CA HIS A 33 5.95 -10.83 -10.07
C HIS A 33 7.42 -10.93 -10.47
N VAL A 34 8.33 -10.69 -9.54
CA VAL A 34 9.78 -10.76 -9.75
C VAL A 34 10.42 -11.53 -8.59
N LYS A 35 11.29 -12.47 -8.88
CA LYS A 35 11.93 -13.35 -7.91
C LYS A 35 13.44 -13.23 -7.89
N SER A 36 14.00 -13.40 -6.71
CA SER A 36 15.43 -13.61 -6.57
C SER A 36 15.82 -15.00 -7.07
N PRO A 37 16.91 -15.15 -7.82
CA PRO A 37 17.48 -16.47 -8.14
C PRO A 37 17.93 -17.23 -6.88
N ALA A 38 18.08 -16.55 -5.74
CA ALA A 38 18.42 -17.12 -4.43
C ALA A 38 17.20 -17.18 -3.49
N ALA A 39 16.00 -17.47 -4.00
CA ALA A 39 14.80 -17.63 -3.17
C ALA A 39 15.00 -18.82 -2.20
N SER A 40 14.51 -18.64 -0.95
CA SER A 40 14.66 -19.61 0.13
C SER A 40 13.46 -19.63 1.04
N ASP A 41 13.11 -20.80 1.56
CA ASP A 41 12.01 -21.02 2.50
C ASP A 41 12.32 -20.45 3.91
N ALA A 42 13.57 -20.07 4.18
CA ALA A 42 14.01 -19.63 5.50
C ALA A 42 13.25 -18.40 6.04
N LEU A 43 12.73 -17.53 5.15
CA LEU A 43 11.96 -16.34 5.52
C LEU A 43 10.46 -16.58 5.62
N GLU A 44 9.95 -17.72 5.14
CA GLU A 44 8.52 -18.01 5.10
C GLU A 44 7.84 -17.96 6.48
N PRO A 45 8.39 -18.51 7.57
CA PRO A 45 7.75 -18.42 8.89
C PRO A 45 7.56 -16.99 9.36
N PHE A 46 8.53 -16.11 9.07
CA PHE A 46 8.41 -14.66 9.39
C PHE A 46 7.35 -13.99 8.53
N MET A 47 7.26 -14.33 7.25
CA MET A 47 6.26 -13.83 6.33
C MET A 47 4.85 -14.25 6.74
N LEU A 48 4.65 -15.53 7.11
CA LEU A 48 3.38 -16.05 7.63
C LEU A 48 2.96 -15.36 8.93
N LEU A 49 3.89 -15.15 9.85
CA LEU A 49 3.63 -14.45 11.10
C LEU A 49 3.20 -13.00 10.86
N SER A 50 3.83 -12.30 9.93
CA SER A 50 3.55 -10.88 9.66
C SER A 50 2.33 -10.64 8.76
N SER A 51 1.95 -11.61 7.94
CA SER A 51 0.90 -11.49 6.92
C SER A 51 -0.46 -11.03 7.47
N PRO A 52 -1.07 -11.62 8.53
CA PRO A 52 -2.38 -11.23 9.01
C PRO A 52 -2.39 -9.85 9.69
N TRP A 53 -1.27 -9.43 10.26
CA TRP A 53 -1.18 -8.22 11.07
C TRP A 53 -1.04 -6.94 10.28
N ARG A 54 -0.26 -6.96 9.21
CA ARG A 54 0.18 -5.76 8.48
C ARG A 54 -0.98 -4.93 7.95
N LEU A 55 -1.96 -5.56 7.31
CA LEU A 55 -3.12 -4.86 6.76
C LEU A 55 -4.07 -4.42 7.87
N ALA A 56 -4.36 -5.31 8.83
CA ALA A 56 -5.18 -4.98 9.98
C ALA A 56 -4.61 -3.79 10.76
N LEU A 57 -3.30 -3.75 10.98
CA LEU A 57 -2.63 -2.65 11.66
C LEU A 57 -2.73 -1.33 10.89
N LEU A 58 -2.54 -1.34 9.58
CA LEU A 58 -2.70 -0.16 8.75
C LEU A 58 -4.13 0.40 8.78
N PHE A 59 -5.14 -0.47 8.70
CA PHE A 59 -6.53 -0.07 8.79
C PHE A 59 -6.89 0.48 10.18
N LEU A 60 -6.42 -0.18 11.24
CA LEU A 60 -6.62 0.27 12.61
C LEU A 60 -6.05 1.67 12.83
N VAL A 61 -4.80 1.89 12.43
CA VAL A 61 -4.14 3.19 12.59
C VAL A 61 -4.79 4.27 11.74
N SER A 62 -5.20 3.95 10.52
CA SER A 62 -5.93 4.88 9.64
C SER A 62 -7.31 5.23 10.21
N GLY A 63 -8.03 4.23 10.73
CA GLY A 63 -9.32 4.41 11.39
C GLY A 63 -9.23 5.27 12.65
N ALA A 64 -8.30 4.95 13.54
CA ALA A 64 -8.05 5.70 14.77
C ALA A 64 -7.71 7.17 14.47
N ALA A 65 -6.83 7.43 13.50
CA ALA A 65 -6.50 8.79 13.09
C ALA A 65 -7.70 9.56 12.54
N THR A 66 -8.59 8.87 11.83
CA THR A 66 -9.82 9.47 11.31
C THR A 66 -10.80 9.79 12.44
N ALA A 67 -10.98 8.88 13.40
CA ALA A 67 -11.83 9.09 14.56
C ALA A 67 -11.39 10.32 15.37
N PHE A 68 -10.09 10.42 15.68
CA PHE A 68 -9.54 11.58 16.40
C PHE A 68 -9.68 12.91 15.63
N LEU A 69 -9.60 12.86 14.31
CA LEU A 69 -9.84 14.06 13.49
C LEU A 69 -11.31 14.48 13.52
N LEU A 70 -12.23 13.54 13.55
CA LEU A 70 -13.68 13.80 13.62
C LEU A 70 -14.08 14.31 15.00
N GLU A 71 -13.53 13.75 16.09
CA GLU A 71 -13.79 14.19 17.46
C GLU A 71 -13.35 15.65 17.71
N ARG A 72 -12.29 16.10 17.02
CA ARG A 72 -11.79 17.46 17.13
C ARG A 72 -12.59 18.49 16.32
N GLN A 73 -13.55 18.08 15.51
CA GLN A 73 -14.40 19.01 14.78
C GLN A 73 -15.50 19.53 15.68
N PRO A 74 -15.73 20.86 15.73
CA PRO A 74 -16.82 21.42 16.50
C PRO A 74 -18.15 20.83 16.02
N ARG A 75 -18.95 20.32 16.96
CA ARG A 75 -20.24 19.65 16.74
C ARG A 75 -21.39 20.55 16.26
N SER A 76 -21.13 21.83 15.98
CA SER A 76 -22.16 22.71 15.46
C SER A 76 -22.60 22.23 14.05
N ALA A 77 -23.84 21.76 13.98
CA ALA A 77 -24.48 21.23 12.77
C ALA A 77 -24.41 22.19 11.56
N GLU A 78 -24.29 23.47 11.82
CA GLU A 78 -24.19 24.54 10.83
C GLU A 78 -22.82 24.56 10.12
N VAL A 79 -21.75 24.20 10.82
CA VAL A 79 -20.39 24.09 10.26
C VAL A 79 -20.22 22.79 9.47
N ALA A 80 -20.88 21.72 9.89
CA ALA A 80 -20.90 20.44 9.16
C ALA A 80 -21.58 20.58 7.79
N ARG A 81 -22.62 21.39 7.69
CA ARG A 81 -23.39 21.63 6.46
C ARG A 81 -22.61 22.46 5.41
N ARG A 82 -21.64 23.27 5.84
CA ARG A 82 -20.80 24.11 4.97
C ARG A 82 -19.47 23.47 4.54
N ARG A 83 -19.16 22.22 4.95
CA ARG A 83 -17.91 21.53 4.59
C ARG A 83 -18.16 20.23 3.82
N PRO A 84 -18.74 20.25 2.61
CA PRO A 84 -18.72 19.10 1.73
C PRO A 84 -17.28 18.68 1.34
N GLY A 85 -16.29 19.54 1.69
CA GLY A 85 -14.91 19.36 1.26
C GLY A 85 -14.04 18.41 2.10
N PHE A 86 -14.45 17.96 3.29
CA PHE A 86 -13.54 17.10 4.10
C PHE A 86 -13.38 15.71 3.49
N LEU A 87 -14.49 15.05 3.20
CA LEU A 87 -14.47 13.74 2.56
C LEU A 87 -13.88 13.82 1.15
N ALA A 88 -14.31 14.80 0.36
CA ALA A 88 -13.79 15.01 -0.98
C ALA A 88 -12.28 15.27 -0.98
N ARG A 89 -11.78 16.13 -0.09
CA ARG A 89 -10.34 16.42 0.03
C ARG A 89 -9.53 15.21 0.49
N ARG A 90 -10.10 14.39 1.39
CA ARG A 90 -9.47 13.15 1.85
C ARG A 90 -9.46 12.10 0.75
N SER A 91 -10.59 11.93 0.06
CA SER A 91 -10.69 11.03 -1.09
C SER A 91 -9.71 11.43 -2.19
N TRP A 92 -9.61 12.71 -2.52
CA TRP A 92 -8.68 13.21 -3.51
C TRP A 92 -7.22 12.91 -3.16
N ARG A 93 -6.85 13.10 -1.89
CA ARG A 93 -5.49 12.77 -1.41
C ARG A 93 -5.15 11.28 -1.48
N LEU A 94 -6.14 10.41 -1.46
CA LEU A 94 -5.97 8.96 -1.59
C LEU A 94 -6.07 8.52 -3.05
N LEU A 95 -6.97 9.11 -3.82
CA LEU A 95 -7.19 8.78 -5.23
C LEU A 95 -6.00 9.16 -6.12
N VAL A 96 -5.40 10.33 -5.90
CA VAL A 96 -4.27 10.78 -6.74
C VAL A 96 -3.10 9.79 -6.70
N PRO A 97 -2.54 9.39 -5.53
CA PRO A 97 -1.48 8.39 -5.51
C PRO A 97 -1.94 7.00 -5.96
N LEU A 98 -3.20 6.63 -5.73
CA LEU A 98 -3.76 5.37 -6.20
C LEU A 98 -3.80 5.33 -7.73
N VAL A 99 -4.36 6.35 -8.37
CA VAL A 99 -4.44 6.44 -9.84
C VAL A 99 -3.04 6.51 -10.44
N PHE A 100 -2.14 7.27 -9.83
CA PHE A 100 -0.74 7.31 -10.25
C PHE A 100 -0.10 5.91 -10.17
N GLY A 101 -0.29 5.20 -9.06
CA GLY A 101 0.21 3.84 -8.89
C GLY A 101 -0.34 2.88 -9.95
N MET A 102 -1.65 2.95 -10.22
CA MET A 102 -2.30 2.10 -11.22
C MET A 102 -1.87 2.39 -12.66
N LEU A 103 -1.60 3.65 -13.00
CA LEU A 103 -1.25 4.02 -14.37
C LEU A 103 0.25 4.00 -14.65
N VAL A 104 1.09 4.23 -13.64
CA VAL A 104 2.54 4.39 -13.83
C VAL A 104 3.34 3.23 -13.26
N ILE A 105 2.90 2.64 -12.14
CA ILE A 105 3.68 1.60 -11.44
C ILE A 105 3.20 0.20 -11.84
N VAL A 106 1.89 -0.03 -11.92
CA VAL A 106 1.34 -1.36 -12.22
C VAL A 106 1.68 -1.84 -13.63
N PRO A 107 1.56 -1.04 -14.70
CA PRO A 107 1.83 -1.54 -16.05
C PRO A 107 3.26 -2.02 -16.29
N PRO A 108 4.34 -1.35 -15.82
CA PRO A 108 5.68 -1.91 -15.88
C PRO A 108 5.81 -3.24 -15.14
N GLN A 109 5.18 -3.38 -13.97
CA GLN A 109 5.23 -4.65 -13.22
C GLN A 109 4.59 -5.79 -14.02
N SER A 110 3.39 -5.56 -14.57
CA SER A 110 2.70 -6.54 -15.40
C SER A 110 3.48 -6.88 -16.68
N TYR A 111 4.12 -5.89 -17.28
CA TYR A 111 4.97 -6.13 -18.45
C TYR A 111 6.14 -7.06 -18.12
N TYR A 112 6.89 -6.79 -17.05
CA TYR A 112 8.01 -7.64 -16.64
C TYR A 112 7.57 -9.03 -16.22
N GLU A 113 6.42 -9.17 -15.57
CA GLU A 113 5.84 -10.46 -15.22
C GLU A 113 5.56 -11.29 -16.49
N VAL A 114 4.96 -10.69 -17.50
CA VAL A 114 4.68 -11.37 -18.79
C VAL A 114 5.98 -11.75 -19.51
N VAL A 115 6.97 -10.86 -19.52
CA VAL A 115 8.29 -11.12 -20.14
C VAL A 115 9.02 -12.30 -19.46
N GLU A 116 8.91 -12.42 -18.13
CA GLU A 116 9.58 -13.50 -17.39
C GLU A 116 8.82 -14.85 -17.47
N GLN A 117 7.50 -14.83 -17.55
CA GLN A 117 6.66 -16.05 -17.50
C GLN A 117 6.40 -16.68 -18.86
N LEU A 118 6.51 -15.94 -19.95
CA LEU A 118 6.28 -16.50 -21.30
C LEU A 118 7.47 -17.33 -21.78
N PRO A 119 7.26 -18.65 -22.05
CA PRO A 119 8.28 -19.48 -22.68
C PRO A 119 8.55 -18.96 -24.11
N GLY A 120 9.73 -18.38 -24.32
CA GLY A 120 10.11 -17.78 -25.62
C GLY A 120 10.23 -16.26 -25.59
N GLY A 121 9.86 -15.63 -24.46
CA GLY A 121 9.94 -14.19 -24.25
C GLY A 121 8.81 -13.41 -24.95
N TYR A 122 8.47 -12.26 -24.41
CA TYR A 122 7.59 -11.29 -25.07
C TYR A 122 8.46 -10.38 -25.94
N HIS A 123 8.25 -10.38 -27.24
CA HIS A 123 9.10 -9.69 -28.22
C HIS A 123 8.63 -8.27 -28.56
N ASP A 124 7.40 -7.93 -28.23
CA ASP A 124 6.88 -6.59 -28.44
C ASP A 124 7.34 -5.63 -27.34
N GLY A 125 7.61 -4.39 -27.69
CA GLY A 125 8.08 -3.40 -26.73
C GLY A 125 7.03 -3.01 -25.70
N TYR A 126 7.46 -2.42 -24.59
CA TYR A 126 6.60 -1.96 -23.50
C TYR A 126 5.44 -1.06 -23.97
N LEU A 127 5.67 -0.19 -24.95
CA LEU A 127 4.62 0.68 -25.51
C LEU A 127 3.53 -0.09 -26.24
N ALA A 128 3.86 -1.19 -26.93
CA ALA A 128 2.90 -2.06 -27.57
C ALA A 128 2.07 -2.88 -26.57
N PHE A 129 2.66 -3.20 -25.42
CA PHE A 129 1.96 -3.86 -24.31
C PHE A 129 0.96 -2.94 -23.61
N TYR A 130 1.25 -1.64 -23.56
CA TYR A 130 0.45 -0.66 -22.83
C TYR A 130 -0.77 -0.14 -23.65
N GLY A 131 -0.75 -0.18 -24.97
CA GLY A 131 -1.76 0.33 -25.89
C GLY A 131 -2.67 -0.72 -26.42
#